data_b92655322cbcc1f5f45089cd890b2670
#
_entry.id   b92655322cbcc1f5f45089cd890b2670
#
_cell.length_a   1.000
_cell.length_b   1.000
_cell.length_c   1.000
_cell.angle_alpha   90.00
_cell.angle_beta   90.00
_cell.angle_gamma   90.00
#
_symmetry.space_group_name_H-M   'P 1'
#
loop_
_entity.id
_entity.type
_entity.pdbx_description
1 polymer ?
#
loop_
_entity_poly.entity_id
_entity_poly.type
_entity_poly.pdbx_seq_one_letter_code
_entity_poly.pdbx_strand_id
1 'polypeptide(L)'
;MSLQAESVSELVSRAESITSKVKGRVSIVINGVPGAGKTTIVNKVASALNAKGIKTKVVGMDGFHYPMKQLISMIGDDAYKFRGAPYTFDAAKVVEMARLLKCSDEDIPYPTFSHAIKDPVLDGLVQKDTRLILFEGNYLLLNDEPWDQIRAYADDTWGVMLNPNIVRKRIAQRHLDSGLVTTFEEGLAKADSNDLVNGKYIIEHSIPANIVYKNT
;
A
#
# COMPACT_ATOMS: atom_id res chain seq x y z
N MET A 1 17.07 -0.15 -14.86
CA MET A 1 17.44 0.25 -13.47
C MET A 1 16.43 1.26 -12.96
N SER A 2 15.96 1.10 -11.71
CA SER A 2 15.06 2.06 -11.09
C SER A 2 15.81 3.36 -10.76
N LEU A 3 15.15 4.50 -10.93
CA LEU A 3 15.65 5.78 -10.41
C LEU A 3 15.65 5.73 -8.87
N GLN A 4 16.44 6.58 -8.23
CA GLN A 4 16.42 6.71 -6.76
C GLN A 4 15.91 8.09 -6.38
N ALA A 5 15.11 8.17 -5.33
CA ALA A 5 14.72 9.40 -4.66
C ALA A 5 15.25 9.39 -3.24
N GLU A 6 15.83 10.52 -2.82
CA GLU A 6 16.42 10.69 -1.49
C GLU A 6 15.56 11.60 -0.61
N SER A 7 14.56 12.26 -1.18
CA SER A 7 13.68 13.17 -0.47
C SER A 7 12.22 13.07 -0.92
N VAL A 8 11.32 13.45 -0.01
CA VAL A 8 9.87 13.58 -0.33
C VAL A 8 9.66 14.67 -1.40
N SER A 9 10.48 15.72 -1.42
CA SER A 9 10.38 16.79 -2.43
C SER A 9 10.66 16.28 -3.85
N GLU A 10 11.56 15.31 -4.03
CA GLU A 10 11.78 14.68 -5.33
C GLU A 10 10.57 13.87 -5.81
N LEU A 11 9.89 13.12 -4.89
CA LEU A 11 8.66 12.42 -5.20
C LEU A 11 7.53 13.40 -5.57
N VAL A 12 7.41 14.53 -4.86
CA VAL A 12 6.47 15.60 -5.19
C VAL A 12 6.73 16.16 -6.59
N SER A 13 7.97 16.54 -6.89
CA SER A 13 8.35 17.08 -8.21
C SER A 13 8.09 16.08 -9.33
N ARG A 14 8.34 14.78 -9.09
CA ARG A 14 8.05 13.72 -10.04
C ARG A 14 6.53 13.59 -10.28
N ALA A 15 5.73 13.58 -9.22
CA ALA A 15 4.26 13.53 -9.35
C ALA A 15 3.71 14.74 -10.12
N GLU A 16 4.23 15.95 -9.84
CA GLU A 16 3.87 17.17 -10.60
C GLU A 16 4.20 17.03 -12.07
N SER A 17 5.42 16.57 -12.39
CA SER A 17 5.86 16.38 -13.78
C SER A 17 4.98 15.37 -14.54
N ILE A 18 4.56 14.28 -13.88
CA ILE A 18 3.66 13.30 -14.50
C ILE A 18 2.27 13.91 -14.69
N THR A 19 1.76 14.57 -13.66
CA THR A 19 0.43 15.20 -13.66
C THR A 19 0.31 16.29 -14.75
N SER A 20 1.39 17.00 -15.05
CA SER A 20 1.39 18.01 -16.13
C SER A 20 1.36 17.40 -17.54
N LYS A 21 1.82 16.18 -17.73
CA LYS A 21 1.95 15.50 -19.02
C LYS A 21 0.76 14.60 -19.35
N VAL A 22 0.18 13.99 -18.34
CA VAL A 22 -0.95 13.05 -18.52
C VAL A 22 -2.26 13.83 -18.50
N LYS A 23 -3.14 13.58 -19.47
CA LYS A 23 -4.51 14.09 -19.47
C LYS A 23 -5.39 13.20 -18.58
N GLY A 24 -6.38 13.81 -17.88
CA GLY A 24 -7.28 13.09 -16.98
C GLY A 24 -6.60 12.67 -15.66
N ARG A 25 -7.15 11.68 -14.98
CA ARG A 25 -6.67 11.24 -13.67
C ARG A 25 -5.34 10.50 -13.80
N VAL A 26 -4.40 10.85 -12.92
CA VAL A 26 -3.10 10.17 -12.80
C VAL A 26 -3.19 9.15 -11.68
N SER A 27 -2.66 7.94 -11.92
CA SER A 27 -2.54 6.89 -10.92
C SER A 27 -1.07 6.52 -10.72
N ILE A 28 -0.57 6.71 -9.50
CA ILE A 28 0.77 6.28 -9.09
C ILE A 28 0.61 5.14 -8.10
N VAL A 29 1.23 4.00 -8.41
CA VAL A 29 1.20 2.80 -7.56
C VAL A 29 2.43 2.76 -6.70
N ILE A 30 2.25 2.61 -5.39
CA ILE A 30 3.33 2.60 -4.40
C ILE A 30 3.40 1.24 -3.71
N ASN A 31 4.56 0.57 -3.83
CA ASN A 31 4.81 -0.74 -3.27
C ASN A 31 5.94 -0.69 -2.23
N GLY A 32 5.96 -1.67 -1.34
CA GLY A 32 7.04 -1.85 -0.37
C GLY A 32 6.62 -2.75 0.79
N VAL A 33 7.60 -3.26 1.52
CA VAL A 33 7.37 -4.19 2.63
C VAL A 33 6.56 -3.58 3.78
N PRO A 34 5.88 -4.38 4.61
CA PRO A 34 5.31 -3.92 5.87
C PRO A 34 6.33 -3.12 6.69
N GLY A 35 5.93 -2.05 7.34
CA GLY A 35 6.84 -1.24 8.17
C GLY A 35 7.81 -0.31 7.42
N ALA A 36 7.87 -0.33 6.08
CA ALA A 36 8.74 0.55 5.30
C ALA A 36 8.35 2.05 5.36
N GLY A 37 7.16 2.37 5.84
CA GLY A 37 6.68 3.75 5.99
C GLY A 37 5.95 4.31 4.78
N LYS A 38 5.42 3.45 3.89
CA LYS A 38 4.64 3.85 2.71
C LYS A 38 3.59 4.91 3.02
N THR A 39 2.66 4.60 3.89
CA THR A 39 1.53 5.48 4.26
C THR A 39 2.01 6.84 4.76
N THR A 40 3.08 6.88 5.57
CA THR A 40 3.65 8.15 6.06
C THR A 40 4.17 9.00 4.90
N ILE A 41 4.89 8.39 3.96
CA ILE A 41 5.49 9.08 2.82
C ILE A 41 4.43 9.56 1.84
N VAL A 42 3.49 8.71 1.46
CA VAL A 42 2.43 9.09 0.51
C VAL A 42 1.52 10.19 1.08
N ASN A 43 1.27 10.21 2.39
CA ASN A 43 0.52 11.29 3.02
C ASN A 43 1.28 12.62 2.99
N LYS A 44 2.61 12.61 3.20
CA LYS A 44 3.44 13.82 3.05
C LYS A 44 3.41 14.32 1.61
N VAL A 45 3.54 13.44 0.62
CA VAL A 45 3.46 13.78 -0.80
C VAL A 45 2.08 14.34 -1.14
N ALA A 46 1.00 13.67 -0.72
CA ALA A 46 -0.37 14.12 -0.98
C ALA A 46 -0.65 15.50 -0.36
N SER A 47 -0.21 15.74 0.88
CA SER A 47 -0.35 17.04 1.54
C SER A 47 0.37 18.16 0.76
N ALA A 48 1.59 17.90 0.30
CA ALA A 48 2.37 18.88 -0.47
C ALA A 48 1.72 19.18 -1.84
N LEU A 49 1.18 18.16 -2.53
CA LEU A 49 0.51 18.32 -3.81
C LEU A 49 -0.83 19.05 -3.67
N ASN A 50 -1.62 18.72 -2.64
CA ASN A 50 -2.86 19.41 -2.33
C ASN A 50 -2.62 20.90 -2.00
N ALA A 51 -1.56 21.22 -1.26
CA ALA A 51 -1.16 22.62 -0.99
C ALA A 51 -0.81 23.40 -2.26
N LYS A 52 -0.41 22.71 -3.33
CA LYS A 52 -0.13 23.28 -4.66
C LYS A 52 -1.36 23.26 -5.59
N GLY A 53 -2.54 22.90 -5.08
CA GLY A 53 -3.80 22.86 -5.86
C GLY A 53 -3.98 21.61 -6.73
N ILE A 54 -3.12 20.60 -6.60
CA ILE A 54 -3.29 19.31 -7.28
C ILE A 54 -4.11 18.40 -6.38
N LYS A 55 -5.42 18.29 -6.65
CA LYS A 55 -6.34 17.45 -5.85
C LYS A 55 -5.86 15.99 -5.86
N THR A 56 -5.28 15.59 -4.74
CA THR A 56 -4.61 14.29 -4.56
C THR A 56 -5.30 13.46 -3.49
N LYS A 57 -5.56 12.19 -3.77
CA LYS A 57 -6.13 11.22 -2.83
C LYS A 57 -5.17 10.04 -2.63
N VAL A 58 -4.97 9.66 -1.37
CA VAL A 58 -4.32 8.39 -1.01
C VAL A 58 -5.38 7.31 -0.88
N VAL A 59 -5.13 6.17 -1.50
CA VAL A 59 -5.95 4.96 -1.41
C VAL A 59 -5.06 3.83 -0.90
N GLY A 60 -5.46 3.17 0.17
CA GLY A 60 -4.72 2.05 0.74
C GLY A 60 -5.28 0.71 0.30
N MET A 61 -4.41 -0.24 0.01
CA MET A 61 -4.78 -1.61 -0.33
C MET A 61 -5.37 -2.38 0.86
N ASP A 62 -5.08 -1.96 2.09
CA ASP A 62 -5.46 -2.71 3.30
C ASP A 62 -6.97 -2.86 3.48
N GLY A 63 -7.78 -1.96 2.91
CA GLY A 63 -9.23 -2.10 2.86
C GLY A 63 -9.73 -3.32 2.10
N PHE A 64 -8.89 -3.95 1.30
CA PHE A 64 -9.23 -5.13 0.50
C PHE A 64 -8.85 -6.46 1.17
N HIS A 65 -8.50 -6.46 2.45
CA HIS A 65 -8.45 -7.70 3.22
C HIS A 65 -9.80 -8.41 3.19
N TYR A 66 -9.79 -9.72 3.17
CA TYR A 66 -11.01 -10.47 3.50
C TYR A 66 -11.43 -10.19 4.93
N PRO A 67 -12.75 -10.01 5.21
CA PRO A 67 -13.26 -9.93 6.58
C PRO A 67 -12.80 -11.14 7.40
N MET A 68 -12.53 -10.93 8.70
CA MET A 68 -12.01 -11.99 9.57
C MET A 68 -12.89 -13.24 9.57
N LYS A 69 -14.22 -13.06 9.58
CA LYS A 69 -15.17 -14.17 9.47
C LYS A 69 -14.95 -15.03 8.22
N GLN A 70 -14.66 -14.39 7.10
CA GLN A 70 -14.38 -15.08 5.83
C GLN A 70 -13.02 -15.78 5.88
N LEU A 71 -11.98 -15.15 6.42
CA LEU A 71 -10.67 -15.76 6.57
C LEU A 71 -10.70 -17.02 7.44
N ILE A 72 -11.42 -16.99 8.57
CA ILE A 72 -11.62 -18.16 9.42
C ILE A 72 -12.31 -19.29 8.64
N SER A 73 -13.29 -18.97 7.80
CA SER A 73 -13.95 -19.96 6.94
C SER A 73 -13.04 -20.55 5.87
N MET A 74 -12.07 -19.76 5.38
CA MET A 74 -11.14 -20.17 4.30
C MET A 74 -9.95 -20.99 4.80
N ILE A 75 -9.34 -20.59 5.92
CA ILE A 75 -8.07 -21.14 6.42
C ILE A 75 -8.12 -21.60 7.88
N GLY A 76 -9.29 -21.59 8.51
CA GLY A 76 -9.48 -22.04 9.89
C GLY A 76 -8.91 -21.08 10.94
N ASP A 77 -8.62 -21.64 12.14
CA ASP A 77 -8.17 -20.86 13.31
C ASP A 77 -6.82 -20.16 13.11
N ASP A 78 -6.05 -20.60 12.11
CA ASP A 78 -4.76 -19.96 11.77
C ASP A 78 -4.92 -18.64 11.00
N ALA A 79 -6.15 -18.22 10.65
CA ALA A 79 -6.42 -16.97 9.94
C ALA A 79 -5.77 -15.73 10.58
N TYR A 80 -5.76 -15.67 11.90
CA TYR A 80 -5.12 -14.57 12.65
C TYR A 80 -3.60 -14.56 12.55
N LYS A 81 -2.98 -15.73 12.40
CA LYS A 81 -1.52 -15.86 12.29
C LYS A 81 -1.03 -15.36 10.93
N PHE A 82 -1.79 -15.64 9.87
CA PHE A 82 -1.40 -15.39 8.48
C PHE A 82 -1.99 -14.12 7.90
N ARG A 83 -2.85 -13.42 8.63
CA ARG A 83 -3.42 -12.16 8.15
C ARG A 83 -2.32 -11.18 7.72
N GLY A 84 -2.42 -10.64 6.52
CA GLY A 84 -1.40 -9.81 5.90
C GLY A 84 -0.62 -10.53 4.80
N ALA A 85 -0.74 -11.87 4.67
CA ALA A 85 -0.22 -12.61 3.52
C ALA A 85 -1.02 -12.31 2.23
N PRO A 86 -0.46 -12.49 1.02
CA PRO A 86 -1.12 -12.12 -0.24
C PRO A 86 -2.52 -12.73 -0.41
N TYR A 87 -2.67 -14.01 -0.03
CA TYR A 87 -3.94 -14.75 -0.15
C TYR A 87 -5.01 -14.35 0.89
N THR A 88 -4.68 -13.46 1.83
CA THR A 88 -5.64 -12.89 2.79
C THR A 88 -6.33 -11.63 2.27
N PHE A 89 -6.03 -11.24 1.04
CA PHE A 89 -6.64 -10.12 0.34
C PHE A 89 -7.51 -10.59 -0.83
N ASP A 90 -8.52 -9.83 -1.15
CA ASP A 90 -9.30 -9.98 -2.38
C ASP A 90 -8.55 -9.34 -3.55
N ALA A 91 -7.58 -10.09 -4.09
CA ALA A 91 -6.69 -9.60 -5.15
C ALA A 91 -7.47 -9.14 -6.40
N ALA A 92 -8.56 -9.83 -6.74
CA ALA A 92 -9.39 -9.44 -7.88
C ALA A 92 -10.02 -8.05 -7.67
N LYS A 93 -10.49 -7.74 -6.46
CA LYS A 93 -11.01 -6.41 -6.14
C LYS A 93 -9.92 -5.35 -6.10
N VAL A 94 -8.70 -5.69 -5.69
CA VAL A 94 -7.56 -4.75 -5.75
C VAL A 94 -7.24 -4.38 -7.20
N VAL A 95 -7.21 -5.36 -8.10
CA VAL A 95 -7.01 -5.12 -9.54
C VAL A 95 -8.13 -4.27 -10.12
N GLU A 96 -9.39 -4.62 -9.83
CA GLU A 96 -10.53 -3.82 -10.28
C GLU A 96 -10.48 -2.39 -9.73
N MET A 97 -10.06 -2.22 -8.46
CA MET A 97 -9.85 -0.89 -7.90
C MET A 97 -8.77 -0.12 -8.65
N ALA A 98 -7.63 -0.72 -8.98
CA ALA A 98 -6.59 -0.07 -9.78
C ALA A 98 -7.14 0.40 -11.15
N ARG A 99 -7.96 -0.43 -11.80
CA ARG A 99 -8.66 -0.09 -13.04
C ARG A 99 -9.60 1.11 -12.85
N LEU A 100 -10.45 1.08 -11.84
CA LEU A 100 -11.40 2.17 -11.55
C LEU A 100 -10.66 3.48 -11.23
N LEU A 101 -9.61 3.43 -10.42
CA LEU A 101 -8.79 4.59 -10.05
C LEU A 101 -8.19 5.28 -11.28
N LYS A 102 -7.89 4.54 -12.33
CA LYS A 102 -7.32 5.08 -13.57
C LYS A 102 -8.38 5.50 -14.59
N CYS A 103 -9.44 4.71 -14.74
CA CYS A 103 -10.32 4.79 -15.91
C CYS A 103 -11.72 5.37 -15.62
N SER A 104 -12.16 5.47 -14.36
CA SER A 104 -13.49 5.95 -14.03
C SER A 104 -13.56 7.48 -13.98
N ASP A 105 -14.62 8.03 -14.57
CA ASP A 105 -14.96 9.46 -14.50
C ASP A 105 -16.00 9.78 -13.41
N GLU A 106 -16.39 8.76 -12.64
CA GLU A 106 -17.36 8.87 -11.56
C GLU A 106 -16.70 8.89 -10.18
N ASP A 107 -17.48 9.18 -9.15
CA ASP A 107 -17.07 8.98 -7.76
C ASP A 107 -16.88 7.48 -7.49
N ILE A 108 -15.78 7.12 -6.81
CA ILE A 108 -15.42 5.72 -6.56
C ILE A 108 -15.45 5.45 -5.05
N PRO A 109 -16.49 4.77 -4.54
CA PRO A 109 -16.47 4.27 -3.17
C PRO A 109 -15.48 3.10 -3.07
N TYR A 110 -14.74 3.03 -1.95
CA TYR A 110 -13.80 1.95 -1.71
C TYR A 110 -13.71 1.59 -0.23
N PRO A 111 -13.35 0.34 0.10
CA PRO A 111 -13.17 -0.05 1.48
C PRO A 111 -11.87 0.50 2.06
N THR A 112 -11.91 0.95 3.32
CA THR A 112 -10.72 1.21 4.14
C THR A 112 -10.58 0.14 5.21
N PHE A 113 -9.42 0.08 5.87
CA PHE A 113 -9.22 -0.85 6.98
C PHE A 113 -9.41 -0.13 8.31
N SER A 114 -10.41 -0.56 9.06
CA SER A 114 -10.64 -0.03 10.41
C SER A 114 -9.78 -0.77 11.44
N HIS A 115 -8.82 -0.07 12.01
CA HIS A 115 -7.98 -0.63 13.08
C HIS A 115 -8.75 -0.88 14.38
N ALA A 116 -9.88 -0.20 14.60
CA ALA A 116 -10.71 -0.37 15.78
C ALA A 116 -11.45 -1.71 15.80
N ILE A 117 -12.05 -2.09 14.67
CA ILE A 117 -12.76 -3.37 14.54
C ILE A 117 -11.89 -4.45 13.88
N LYS A 118 -10.69 -4.09 13.43
CA LYS A 118 -9.72 -4.95 12.73
C LYS A 118 -10.30 -5.63 11.47
N ASP A 119 -11.16 -4.90 10.74
CA ASP A 119 -11.81 -5.39 9.52
C ASP A 119 -12.04 -4.27 8.50
N PRO A 120 -12.26 -4.60 7.20
CA PRO A 120 -12.63 -3.63 6.19
C PRO A 120 -13.98 -2.97 6.48
N VAL A 121 -14.08 -1.68 6.16
CA VAL A 121 -15.31 -0.88 6.17
C VAL A 121 -15.43 -0.08 4.88
N LEU A 122 -16.64 0.02 4.32
CA LEU A 122 -16.88 0.79 3.09
C LEU A 122 -17.17 2.26 3.45
N ASP A 123 -16.14 3.04 3.68
CA ASP A 123 -16.22 4.46 4.09
C ASP A 123 -15.28 5.38 3.30
N GLY A 124 -14.47 4.83 2.41
CA GLY A 124 -13.61 5.59 1.52
C GLY A 124 -14.36 6.11 0.29
N LEU A 125 -13.95 7.29 -0.20
CA LEU A 125 -14.45 7.88 -1.44
C LEU A 125 -13.32 8.58 -2.19
N VAL A 126 -13.19 8.27 -3.48
CA VAL A 126 -12.42 9.05 -4.45
C VAL A 126 -13.41 9.86 -5.25
N GLN A 127 -13.35 11.18 -5.16
CA GLN A 127 -14.23 12.08 -5.91
C GLN A 127 -13.82 12.11 -7.38
N LYS A 128 -14.79 12.25 -8.28
CA LYS A 128 -14.58 12.27 -9.74
C LYS A 128 -13.58 13.32 -10.22
N ASP A 129 -13.51 14.45 -9.53
CA ASP A 129 -12.58 15.54 -9.84
C ASP A 129 -11.19 15.38 -9.20
N THR A 130 -10.92 14.23 -8.55
CA THR A 130 -9.57 13.91 -8.05
C THR A 130 -8.61 13.78 -9.22
N ARG A 131 -7.53 14.59 -9.19
CA ARG A 131 -6.55 14.68 -10.28
C ARG A 131 -5.45 13.63 -10.19
N LEU A 132 -5.02 13.30 -8.98
CA LEU A 132 -3.94 12.35 -8.74
C LEU A 132 -4.31 11.37 -7.64
N ILE A 133 -4.04 10.09 -7.88
CA ILE A 133 -4.17 9.02 -6.92
C ILE A 133 -2.79 8.49 -6.54
N LEU A 134 -2.58 8.33 -5.24
CA LEU A 134 -1.47 7.56 -4.68
C LEU A 134 -2.05 6.26 -4.12
N PHE A 135 -1.97 5.19 -4.90
CA PHE A 135 -2.47 3.87 -4.51
C PHE A 135 -1.34 3.09 -3.85
N GLU A 136 -1.41 2.87 -2.54
CA GLU A 136 -0.33 2.26 -1.76
C GLU A 136 -0.70 0.90 -1.20
N GLY A 137 0.27 -0.01 -1.20
CA GLY A 137 0.10 -1.35 -0.65
C GLY A 137 1.34 -2.20 -0.68
N ASN A 138 1.23 -3.39 -0.11
CA ASN A 138 2.34 -4.34 -0.02
C ASN A 138 2.52 -5.14 -1.31
N TYR A 139 1.44 -5.42 -2.06
CA TYR A 139 1.42 -6.41 -3.15
C TYR A 139 1.13 -5.80 -4.53
N LEU A 140 1.11 -4.49 -4.63
CA LEU A 140 0.67 -3.78 -5.84
C LEU A 140 1.62 -3.89 -7.04
N LEU A 141 2.83 -4.41 -6.83
CA LEU A 141 3.81 -4.67 -7.89
C LEU A 141 4.24 -6.15 -7.96
N LEU A 142 3.48 -7.07 -7.37
CA LEU A 142 3.75 -8.49 -7.54
C LEU A 142 3.61 -8.90 -9.01
N ASN A 143 4.46 -9.83 -9.42
CA ASN A 143 4.45 -10.44 -10.76
C ASN A 143 3.56 -11.69 -10.82
N ASP A 144 2.84 -11.99 -9.75
CA ASP A 144 1.94 -13.14 -9.65
C ASP A 144 0.52 -12.73 -10.04
N GLU A 145 -0.21 -13.64 -10.72
CA GLU A 145 -1.62 -13.43 -11.02
C GLU A 145 -2.48 -13.38 -9.74
N PRO A 146 -3.47 -12.47 -9.67
CA PRO A 146 -3.85 -11.45 -10.66
C PRO A 146 -3.17 -10.09 -10.43
N TRP A 147 -2.23 -9.98 -9.47
CA TRP A 147 -1.58 -8.73 -9.06
C TRP A 147 -0.80 -8.05 -10.18
N ASP A 148 -0.22 -8.84 -11.09
CA ASP A 148 0.55 -8.40 -12.26
C ASP A 148 -0.22 -7.44 -13.17
N GLN A 149 -1.56 -7.53 -13.18
CA GLN A 149 -2.44 -6.68 -13.98
C GLN A 149 -2.48 -5.23 -13.49
N ILE A 150 -2.16 -4.97 -12.21
CA ILE A 150 -2.22 -3.62 -11.61
C ILE A 150 -1.31 -2.65 -12.36
N ARG A 151 -0.15 -3.11 -12.81
CA ARG A 151 0.84 -2.29 -13.52
C ARG A 151 0.28 -1.60 -14.77
N ALA A 152 -0.68 -2.23 -15.44
CA ALA A 152 -1.32 -1.68 -16.66
C ALA A 152 -2.12 -0.39 -16.38
N TYR A 153 -2.54 -0.16 -15.14
CA TYR A 153 -3.34 0.99 -14.72
C TYR A 153 -2.52 2.07 -14.00
N ALA A 154 -1.20 1.95 -13.98
CA ALA A 154 -0.29 2.88 -13.33
C ALA A 154 0.43 3.78 -14.36
N ASP A 155 0.34 5.10 -14.19
CA ASP A 155 1.18 6.06 -14.94
C ASP A 155 2.61 6.06 -14.42
N ASP A 156 2.79 5.74 -13.13
CA ASP A 156 4.11 5.57 -12.52
C ASP A 156 4.07 4.56 -11.38
N THR A 157 5.25 4.00 -11.04
CA THR A 157 5.40 3.05 -9.94
C THR A 157 6.55 3.42 -9.03
N TRP A 158 6.27 3.43 -7.72
CA TRP A 158 7.25 3.79 -6.69
C TRP A 158 7.47 2.63 -5.73
N GLY A 159 8.73 2.39 -5.40
CA GLY A 159 9.13 1.49 -4.33
C GLY A 159 9.53 2.28 -3.09
N VAL A 160 9.09 1.83 -1.90
CA VAL A 160 9.56 2.39 -0.63
C VAL A 160 10.38 1.34 0.09
N MET A 161 11.66 1.65 0.32
CA MET A 161 12.61 0.77 1.01
C MET A 161 13.09 1.40 2.32
N LEU A 162 13.33 0.56 3.30
CA LEU A 162 13.89 0.91 4.59
C LEU A 162 14.86 -0.19 5.03
N ASN A 163 15.83 0.15 5.86
CA ASN A 163 16.75 -0.83 6.43
C ASN A 163 15.96 -1.96 7.14
N PRO A 164 16.19 -3.25 6.81
CA PRO A 164 15.44 -4.37 7.38
C PRO A 164 15.43 -4.42 8.91
N ASN A 165 16.55 -4.05 9.56
CA ASN A 165 16.62 -4.01 11.01
C ASN A 165 15.72 -2.93 11.62
N ILE A 166 15.54 -1.80 10.92
CA ILE A 166 14.61 -0.75 11.35
C ILE A 166 13.18 -1.21 11.11
N VAL A 167 12.90 -1.83 9.97
CA VAL A 167 11.58 -2.41 9.63
C VAL A 167 11.13 -3.36 10.72
N ARG A 168 11.97 -4.33 11.11
CA ARG A 168 11.68 -5.32 12.14
C ARG A 168 11.27 -4.68 13.47
N LYS A 169 12.04 -3.68 13.93
CA LYS A 169 11.75 -2.96 15.18
C LYS A 169 10.46 -2.14 15.10
N ARG A 170 10.21 -1.45 13.97
CA ARG A 170 8.98 -0.67 13.74
C ARG A 170 7.73 -1.56 13.75
N ILE A 171 7.81 -2.75 13.16
CA ILE A 171 6.70 -3.71 13.15
C ILE A 171 6.44 -4.22 14.55
N ALA A 172 7.49 -4.62 15.30
CA ALA A 172 7.36 -5.08 16.67
C ALA A 172 6.71 -4.02 17.58
N GLN A 173 7.16 -2.77 17.48
CA GLN A 173 6.56 -1.66 18.22
C GLN A 173 5.10 -1.45 17.85
N ARG A 174 4.75 -1.47 16.55
CA ARG A 174 3.37 -1.36 16.08
C ARG A 174 2.47 -2.48 16.64
N HIS A 175 2.97 -3.71 16.72
CA HIS A 175 2.23 -4.82 17.32
C HIS A 175 1.96 -4.58 18.81
N LEU A 176 2.95 -4.07 19.53
CA LEU A 176 2.81 -3.70 20.94
C LEU A 176 1.81 -2.55 21.12
N ASP A 177 1.97 -1.46 20.37
CA ASP A 177 1.11 -0.27 20.45
C ASP A 177 -0.36 -0.57 20.11
N SER A 178 -0.60 -1.54 19.22
CA SER A 178 -1.95 -2.00 18.84
C SER A 178 -2.56 -3.03 19.79
N GLY A 179 -1.85 -3.42 20.85
CA GLY A 179 -2.28 -4.44 21.80
C GLY A 179 -2.38 -5.85 21.20
N LEU A 180 -1.71 -6.09 20.09
CA LEU A 180 -1.66 -7.41 19.45
C LEU A 180 -0.74 -8.38 20.19
N VAL A 181 0.25 -7.84 20.88
CA VAL A 181 1.19 -8.53 21.78
C VAL A 181 1.33 -7.73 23.06
N THR A 182 1.87 -8.36 24.10
CA THR A 182 2.03 -7.75 25.44
C THR A 182 3.45 -7.27 25.71
N THR A 183 4.44 -7.79 24.97
CA THR A 183 5.85 -7.41 25.10
C THR A 183 6.46 -7.09 23.74
N PHE A 184 7.56 -6.34 23.76
CA PHE A 184 8.32 -6.03 22.55
C PHE A 184 8.97 -7.28 21.95
N GLU A 185 9.41 -8.22 22.78
CA GLU A 185 9.97 -9.51 22.37
C GLU A 185 8.94 -10.37 21.62
N GLU A 186 7.71 -10.43 22.11
CA GLU A 186 6.59 -11.06 21.39
C GLU A 186 6.33 -10.36 20.06
N GLY A 187 6.43 -9.03 20.04
CA GLY A 187 6.32 -8.23 18.81
C GLY A 187 7.39 -8.57 17.78
N LEU A 188 8.64 -8.76 18.23
CA LEU A 188 9.76 -9.21 17.37
C LEU A 188 9.50 -10.61 16.81
N ALA A 189 9.11 -11.56 17.67
CA ALA A 189 8.80 -12.93 17.25
C ALA A 189 7.65 -12.98 16.22
N LYS A 190 6.61 -12.16 16.42
CA LYS A 190 5.49 -12.05 15.48
C LYS A 190 5.93 -11.40 14.16
N ALA A 191 6.72 -10.35 14.20
CA ALA A 191 7.28 -9.73 13.01
C ALA A 191 8.10 -10.76 12.19
N ASP A 192 8.94 -11.55 12.84
CA ASP A 192 9.78 -12.57 12.19
C ASP A 192 8.96 -13.69 11.55
N SER A 193 7.87 -14.12 12.20
CA SER A 193 7.06 -15.26 11.75
C SER A 193 6.06 -14.93 10.65
N ASN A 194 5.68 -13.68 10.47
CA ASN A 194 4.68 -13.27 9.48
C ASN A 194 5.12 -12.07 8.62
N ASP A 195 5.31 -10.89 9.22
CA ASP A 195 5.53 -9.66 8.46
C ASP A 195 6.82 -9.70 7.62
N LEU A 196 7.92 -10.24 8.18
CA LEU A 196 9.18 -10.35 7.44
C LEU A 196 9.15 -11.48 6.40
N VAL A 197 8.40 -12.54 6.64
CA VAL A 197 8.14 -13.59 5.63
C VAL A 197 7.42 -12.97 4.43
N ASN A 198 6.36 -12.21 4.69
CA ASN A 198 5.64 -11.46 3.64
C ASN A 198 6.56 -10.42 2.98
N GLY A 199 7.40 -9.73 3.75
CA GLY A 199 8.36 -8.77 3.23
C GLY A 199 9.38 -9.40 2.27
N LYS A 200 9.89 -10.58 2.61
CA LYS A 200 10.79 -11.36 1.73
C LYS A 200 10.07 -11.74 0.43
N TYR A 201 8.86 -12.27 0.53
CA TYR A 201 8.04 -12.61 -0.63
C TYR A 201 7.84 -11.39 -1.56
N ILE A 202 7.51 -10.22 -1.00
CA ILE A 202 7.34 -8.99 -1.78
C ILE A 202 8.63 -8.63 -2.54
N ILE A 203 9.79 -8.73 -1.88
CA ILE A 203 11.08 -8.38 -2.51
C ILE A 203 11.41 -9.34 -3.66
N GLU A 204 11.15 -10.63 -3.47
CA GLU A 204 11.50 -11.68 -4.43
C GLU A 204 10.54 -11.74 -5.63
N HIS A 205 9.27 -11.36 -5.45
CA HIS A 205 8.21 -11.51 -6.44
C HIS A 205 7.71 -10.20 -7.06
N SER A 206 8.21 -9.04 -6.62
CA SER A 206 7.78 -7.77 -7.24
C SER A 206 8.61 -7.40 -8.45
N ILE A 207 7.93 -6.86 -9.47
CA ILE A 207 8.61 -6.20 -10.58
C ILE A 207 9.29 -4.90 -10.09
N PRO A 208 10.40 -4.49 -10.70
CA PRO A 208 11.08 -3.24 -10.34
C PRO A 208 10.18 -2.02 -10.50
N ALA A 209 10.11 -1.18 -9.48
CA ALA A 209 9.47 0.13 -9.57
C ALA A 209 10.29 1.08 -10.44
N ASN A 210 9.64 2.09 -11.05
CA ASN A 210 10.31 3.11 -11.85
C ASN A 210 11.24 3.98 -10.98
N ILE A 211 10.83 4.28 -9.75
CA ILE A 211 11.65 5.00 -8.77
C ILE A 211 11.58 4.33 -7.40
N VAL A 212 12.68 4.34 -6.68
CA VAL A 212 12.78 3.79 -5.33
C VAL A 212 13.15 4.90 -4.36
N TYR A 213 12.29 5.12 -3.37
CA TYR A 213 12.57 6.01 -2.25
C TYR A 213 13.22 5.23 -1.10
N LYS A 214 14.41 5.66 -0.71
CA LYS A 214 15.10 5.12 0.46
C LYS A 214 14.66 5.90 1.70
N ASN A 215 13.76 5.32 2.46
CA ASN A 215 13.35 5.88 3.75
C ASN A 215 14.48 5.69 4.79
N THR A 216 14.70 6.68 5.63
CA THR A 216 15.77 6.69 6.64
C THR A 216 15.23 6.73 8.06
#